data_3827c5749a2eff1f9febb4dcde79cf97
#
_entry.id   3827c5749a2eff1f9febb4dcde79cf97
#
_cell.length_a   1.000
_cell.length_b   1.000
_cell.length_c   1.000
_cell.angle_alpha   90.00
_cell.angle_beta   90.00
_cell.angle_gamma   90.00
#
_symmetry.space_group_name_H-M   'P 1'
#
loop_
_entity.id
_entity.type
_entity.pdbx_description
1 polymer ?
#
loop_
_entity_poly.entity_id
_entity_poly.type
_entity_poly.pdbx_seq_one_letter_code
_entity_poly.pdbx_strand_id
1 'polypeptide(L)'
;NASRAPGQWQAYDILWKAPRFSVGGGLVSPARITVLHNGVLVQDDTVLAGKTEYIGAPSYAPHGCAPIYLQEHDSNVSYRNIWVREL
;
A
#
# COMPACT_ATOMS: atom_id res chain seq x y z
N ASN A 1 -9.61 -11.24 -13.39
CA ASN A 1 -8.23 -10.96 -13.03
C ASN A 1 -7.74 -9.70 -13.74
N ALA A 2 -7.28 -8.72 -12.99
CA ALA A 2 -6.81 -7.44 -13.52
C ALA A 2 -5.37 -7.50 -14.07
N SER A 3 -4.60 -8.51 -13.72
CA SER A 3 -3.21 -8.64 -14.16
C SER A 3 -3.09 -8.93 -15.65
N ARG A 4 -2.07 -8.32 -16.26
CA ARG A 4 -1.62 -8.68 -17.61
C ARG A 4 -0.65 -9.85 -17.54
N ALA A 5 -0.35 -10.43 -18.71
CA ALA A 5 0.58 -11.55 -18.79
C ALA A 5 1.97 -11.18 -18.26
N PRO A 6 2.76 -12.16 -17.77
CA PRO A 6 4.16 -11.92 -17.41
C PRO A 6 4.93 -11.28 -18.56
N GLY A 7 5.86 -10.39 -18.24
CA GLY A 7 6.63 -9.63 -19.21
C GLY A 7 5.96 -8.36 -19.72
N GLN A 8 4.70 -8.12 -19.37
CA GLN A 8 3.99 -6.88 -19.71
C GLN A 8 4.02 -5.91 -18.54
N TRP A 9 4.04 -4.61 -18.86
CA TRP A 9 3.93 -3.57 -17.84
C TRP A 9 2.56 -3.58 -17.21
N GLN A 10 2.55 -3.42 -15.87
CA GLN A 10 1.34 -3.31 -15.06
C GLN A 10 1.26 -1.89 -14.51
N ALA A 11 0.06 -1.37 -14.37
CA ALA A 11 -0.15 -0.05 -13.78
C ALA A 11 -0.95 -0.15 -12.49
N TYR A 12 -0.54 0.61 -11.49
CA TYR A 12 -1.28 0.76 -10.22
C TYR A 12 -1.56 2.22 -9.96
N ASP A 13 -2.80 2.51 -9.60
CA ASP A 13 -3.20 3.78 -9.02
C ASP A 13 -3.63 3.51 -7.58
N ILE A 14 -2.95 4.14 -6.63
CA ILE A 14 -3.15 3.87 -5.21
C ILE A 14 -3.53 5.16 -4.51
N LEU A 15 -4.70 5.14 -3.84
CA LEU A 15 -5.13 6.20 -2.95
C LEU A 15 -4.92 5.72 -1.52
N TRP A 16 -4.09 6.44 -0.79
CA TRP A 16 -3.65 6.04 0.53
C TRP A 16 -4.12 7.03 1.59
N LYS A 17 -4.76 6.52 2.64
CA LYS A 17 -5.03 7.27 3.87
C LYS A 17 -4.22 6.65 4.99
N ALA A 18 -3.27 7.41 5.51
CA ALA A 18 -2.39 6.94 6.57
C ALA A 18 -3.15 6.69 7.87
N PRO A 19 -2.67 5.75 8.70
CA PRO A 19 -3.22 5.59 10.04
C PRO A 19 -2.94 6.82 10.89
N ARG A 20 -3.80 7.10 11.84
CA ARG A 20 -3.65 8.22 12.77
C ARG A 20 -3.46 7.69 14.17
N PHE A 21 -2.52 8.30 14.90
CA PHE A 21 -2.16 7.91 16.25
C PHE A 21 -2.40 9.06 17.22
N SER A 22 -2.78 8.73 18.46
CA SER A 22 -2.89 9.70 19.54
C SER A 22 -1.51 10.09 20.06
N VAL A 23 -1.45 11.13 20.89
CA VAL A 23 -0.21 11.58 21.52
C VAL A 23 0.48 10.47 22.32
N GLY A 24 -0.31 9.57 22.94
CA GLY A 24 0.21 8.43 23.66
C GLY A 24 0.57 7.22 22.82
N GLY A 25 0.43 7.29 21.49
CA GLY A 25 0.76 6.21 20.57
C GLY A 25 -0.37 5.24 20.26
N GLY A 26 -1.57 5.45 20.82
CA GLY A 26 -2.73 4.62 20.51
C GLY A 26 -3.30 4.90 19.12
N LEU A 27 -3.82 3.89 18.44
CA LEU A 27 -4.42 4.03 17.12
C LEU A 27 -5.75 4.80 17.22
N VAL A 28 -5.85 5.93 16.51
CA VAL A 28 -7.09 6.72 16.43
C VAL A 28 -7.92 6.26 15.24
N SER A 29 -7.30 6.08 14.09
CA SER A 29 -7.96 5.55 12.90
C SER A 29 -7.00 4.65 12.11
N PRO A 30 -7.50 3.54 11.56
CA PRO A 30 -6.68 2.64 10.76
C PRO A 30 -6.32 3.26 9.41
N ALA A 31 -5.29 2.71 8.77
CA ALA A 31 -4.97 3.01 7.38
C ALA A 31 -6.06 2.48 6.46
N ARG A 32 -6.32 3.20 5.36
CA ARG A 32 -7.23 2.76 4.31
C ARG A 32 -6.56 2.89 2.96
N ILE A 33 -6.92 1.99 2.07
CA ILE A 33 -6.32 1.94 0.73
C ILE A 33 -7.38 1.67 -0.32
N THR A 34 -7.25 2.37 -1.44
CA THR A 34 -8.01 2.10 -2.67
C THR A 34 -7.01 1.86 -3.78
N VAL A 35 -7.15 0.76 -4.49
CA VAL A 35 -6.19 0.36 -5.53
C VAL A 35 -6.93 0.04 -6.82
N LEU A 36 -6.47 0.67 -7.91
CA LEU A 36 -6.83 0.28 -9.27
C LEU A 36 -5.61 -0.40 -9.89
N HIS A 37 -5.80 -1.60 -10.39
CA HIS A 37 -4.78 -2.38 -11.08
C HIS A 37 -5.15 -2.47 -12.56
N ASN A 38 -4.34 -1.85 -13.41
CA ASN A 38 -4.63 -1.70 -14.85
C ASN A 38 -6.02 -1.10 -15.11
N GLY A 39 -6.41 -0.12 -14.28
CA GLY A 39 -7.72 0.53 -14.37
C GLY A 39 -8.88 -0.22 -13.73
N VAL A 40 -8.65 -1.40 -13.17
CA VAL A 40 -9.68 -2.21 -12.51
C VAL A 40 -9.61 -2.01 -11.00
N LEU A 41 -10.73 -1.67 -10.37
CA LEU A 41 -10.81 -1.50 -8.92
C LEU A 41 -10.67 -2.86 -8.23
N VAL A 42 -9.57 -3.06 -7.49
CA VAL A 42 -9.29 -4.32 -6.78
C VAL A 42 -9.35 -4.18 -5.26
N GLN A 43 -9.16 -2.96 -4.74
CA GLN A 43 -9.36 -2.63 -3.33
C GLN A 43 -10.14 -1.33 -3.27
N ASP A 44 -11.25 -1.30 -2.54
CA ASP A 44 -12.10 -0.13 -2.43
C ASP A 44 -12.21 0.32 -0.98
N ASP A 45 -11.47 1.37 -0.62
CA ASP A 45 -11.46 1.96 0.71
C ASP A 45 -11.28 0.90 1.81
N THR A 46 -10.40 -0.06 1.57
CA THR A 46 -10.19 -1.20 2.44
C THR A 46 -9.41 -0.79 3.68
N VAL A 47 -9.91 -1.18 4.85
CA VAL A 47 -9.21 -1.00 6.12
C VAL A 47 -8.07 -2.00 6.22
N LEU A 48 -6.86 -1.50 6.54
CA LEU A 48 -5.70 -2.35 6.75
C LEU A 48 -5.54 -2.65 8.24
N ALA A 49 -5.33 -3.92 8.58
CA ALA A 49 -5.16 -4.36 9.97
C ALA A 49 -3.77 -4.00 10.54
N GLY A 50 -2.83 -3.67 9.69
CA GLY A 50 -1.46 -3.32 10.07
C GLY A 50 -0.51 -3.56 8.91
N LYS A 51 0.80 -3.51 9.19
CA LYS A 51 1.81 -3.82 8.18
C LYS A 51 1.77 -5.30 7.81
N THR A 52 2.26 -5.62 6.62
CA THR A 52 2.41 -7.02 6.21
C THR A 52 3.46 -7.72 7.05
N GLU A 53 3.07 -8.83 7.67
CA GLU A 53 3.97 -9.67 8.47
C GLU A 53 4.21 -11.00 7.76
N TYR A 54 5.44 -11.51 7.84
CA TYR A 54 5.75 -12.83 7.34
C TYR A 54 5.11 -13.92 8.21
N ILE A 55 5.19 -13.74 9.53
CA ILE A 55 4.59 -14.63 10.52
C ILE A 55 3.89 -13.78 11.57
N GLY A 56 2.67 -14.15 11.92
CA GLY A 56 1.89 -13.49 12.94
C GLY A 56 0.82 -12.57 12.38
N ALA A 57 -0.03 -12.06 13.25
CA ALA A 57 -1.11 -11.15 12.88
C ALA A 57 -0.58 -9.76 12.60
N PRO A 58 -1.15 -9.04 11.60
CA PRO A 58 -0.80 -7.65 11.37
C PRO A 58 -1.09 -6.78 12.60
N SER A 59 -0.25 -5.78 12.83
CA SER A 59 -0.42 -4.81 13.90
C SER A 59 0.12 -3.45 13.50
N TYR A 60 -0.29 -2.41 14.24
CA TYR A 60 0.20 -1.05 14.03
C TYR A 60 1.23 -0.69 15.09
N ALA A 61 2.28 0.01 14.66
CA ALA A 61 3.18 0.73 15.54
C ALA A 61 3.12 2.21 15.19
N PRO A 62 3.17 3.13 16.17
CA PRO A 62 3.21 4.56 15.89
C PRO A 62 4.41 4.90 15.00
N HIS A 63 4.20 5.76 14.01
CA HIS A 63 5.28 6.23 13.15
C HIS A 63 4.95 7.61 12.59
N GLY A 64 5.97 8.33 12.16
CA GLY A 64 5.83 9.58 11.43
C GLY A 64 5.91 9.38 9.93
N CYS A 65 6.34 10.40 9.21
CA CYS A 65 6.56 10.33 7.77
C CYS A 65 7.66 9.34 7.44
N ALA A 66 7.48 8.60 6.37
CA ALA A 66 8.44 7.63 5.88
C ALA A 66 8.45 7.63 4.35
N PRO A 67 9.55 7.25 3.71
CA PRO A 67 9.61 7.13 2.26
C PRO A 67 8.78 5.95 1.77
N ILE A 68 8.38 6.03 0.50
CA ILE A 68 7.76 4.90 -0.20
C ILE A 68 8.87 3.89 -0.51
N TYR A 69 8.57 2.62 -0.26
CA TYR A 69 9.47 1.52 -0.54
C TYR A 69 8.88 0.60 -1.60
N LEU A 70 9.63 0.38 -2.68
CA LEU A 70 9.25 -0.54 -3.75
C LEU A 70 10.03 -1.84 -3.56
N GLN A 71 9.31 -2.90 -3.27
CA GLN A 71 9.88 -4.18 -2.88
C GLN A 71 10.19 -5.06 -4.07
N GLU A 72 11.37 -5.69 -4.04
CA GLU A 72 11.72 -6.83 -4.87
C GLU A 72 11.84 -8.05 -3.96
N HIS A 73 11.17 -9.15 -4.31
CA HIS A 73 11.16 -10.35 -3.48
C HIS A 73 11.40 -11.58 -4.35
N ASP A 74 12.67 -11.91 -4.56
CA ASP A 74 13.15 -13.08 -5.30
C ASP A 74 12.66 -13.16 -6.74
N SER A 75 12.34 -12.04 -7.36
CA SER A 75 11.96 -11.98 -8.77
C SER A 75 12.45 -10.68 -9.40
N ASN A 76 12.67 -10.74 -10.71
CA ASN A 76 13.08 -9.56 -11.47
C ASN A 76 11.87 -8.63 -11.67
N VAL A 77 11.91 -7.48 -11.02
CA VAL A 77 10.85 -6.47 -11.12
C VAL A 77 11.48 -5.15 -11.54
N SER A 78 10.86 -4.47 -12.49
CA SER A 78 11.26 -3.14 -12.92
C SER A 78 10.14 -2.15 -12.68
N TYR A 79 10.50 -0.91 -12.36
CA TYR A 79 9.54 0.17 -12.09
C TYR A 79 9.80 1.34 -13.02
N ARG A 80 8.74 2.04 -13.42
CA ARG A 80 8.84 3.27 -14.20
C ARG A 80 7.64 4.15 -13.98
N ASN A 81 7.74 5.44 -14.34
CA ASN A 81 6.64 6.41 -14.31
C ASN A 81 6.00 6.51 -12.92
N ILE A 82 6.86 6.58 -11.89
CA ILE A 82 6.41 6.66 -10.50
C ILE A 82 6.26 8.12 -10.12
N TRP A 83 5.08 8.50 -9.63
CA TRP A 83 4.85 9.84 -9.10
C TRP A 83 3.84 9.80 -7.96
N VAL A 84 3.93 10.79 -7.08
CA VAL A 84 3.12 10.89 -5.87
C VAL A 84 2.62 12.31 -5.74
N ARG A 85 1.37 12.46 -5.29
CA ARG A 85 0.85 13.76 -4.88
C ARG A 85 -0.02 13.61 -3.65
N GLU A 86 -0.07 14.66 -2.84
CA GLU A 86 -1.03 14.75 -1.75
C GLU A 86 -2.43 15.06 -2.29
N LEU A 87 -3.40 14.45 -1.68
CA LEU A 87 -4.81 14.65 -2.02
C LEU A 87 -5.45 15.71 -1.12
#